data_ef637685a03bb59c7152baff4dd37446
#
_entry.id   ef637685a03bb59c7152baff4dd37446
#
_cell.length_a   1.000
_cell.length_b   1.000
_cell.length_c   1.000
_cell.angle_alpha   90.00
_cell.angle_beta   90.00
_cell.angle_gamma   90.00
#
_symmetry.space_group_name_H-M   'P 1'
#
loop_
_entity.id
_entity.type
_entity.pdbx_description
1 polymer ?
#
loop_
_entity_poly.entity_id
_entity_poly.type
_entity_poly.pdbx_seq_one_letter_code
_entity_poly.pdbx_strand_id
1 'polypeptide(L)'
;MEKREDLYPAFINCLLRTSYNCKYANEIKSRETGHKIDCVLEKLNNEECELLASYVLKAYIGGILDTLTNLERLNEYANMKVRLRDIPIPSGTFEGIVSDYMEHYQKRTWLKENME
;
A
#
# COMPACT_ATOMS: atom_id res chain seq x y z
N MET A 1 5.69 16.05 -21.66
CA MET A 1 6.69 15.74 -20.62
C MET A 1 6.02 15.75 -19.25
N GLU A 2 6.22 14.71 -18.48
CA GLU A 2 5.64 14.63 -17.14
C GLU A 2 6.40 15.54 -16.18
N LYS A 3 5.64 16.20 -15.32
CA LYS A 3 6.22 17.06 -14.29
C LYS A 3 6.42 16.26 -13.01
N ARG A 4 7.35 16.73 -12.17
CA ARG A 4 7.62 16.09 -10.87
C ARG A 4 6.34 15.97 -10.03
N GLU A 5 5.50 17.00 -10.06
CA GLU A 5 4.26 17.02 -9.31
C GLU A 5 3.27 15.93 -9.76
N ASP A 6 3.38 15.50 -11.02
CA ASP A 6 2.51 14.44 -11.55
C ASP A 6 3.02 13.06 -11.18
N LEU A 7 4.35 12.92 -11.08
CA LEU A 7 4.97 11.62 -10.78
C LEU A 7 4.77 11.18 -9.33
N TYR A 8 4.82 12.11 -8.39
CA TYR A 8 4.67 11.76 -6.99
C TYR A 8 3.25 11.29 -6.66
N PRO A 9 2.19 12.01 -7.05
CA PRO A 9 0.84 11.48 -6.85
C PRO A 9 0.61 10.13 -7.54
N ALA A 10 1.20 9.92 -8.74
CA ALA A 10 1.09 8.65 -9.43
C ALA A 10 1.74 7.52 -8.64
N PHE A 11 2.89 7.78 -8.00
CA PHE A 11 3.58 6.83 -7.15
C PHE A 11 2.70 6.42 -5.96
N ILE A 12 2.15 7.40 -5.24
CA ILE A 12 1.25 7.14 -4.11
C ILE A 12 0.00 6.40 -4.58
N ASN A 13 -0.57 6.76 -5.73
CA ASN A 13 -1.75 6.08 -6.27
C ASN A 13 -1.48 4.61 -6.58
N CYS A 14 -0.29 4.27 -7.05
CA CYS A 14 0.08 2.87 -7.26
C CYS A 14 0.03 2.09 -5.95
N LEU A 15 0.56 2.68 -4.88
CA LEU A 15 0.52 2.06 -3.55
C LEU A 15 -0.92 1.91 -3.05
N LEU A 16 -1.75 2.92 -3.26
CA LEU A 16 -3.14 2.90 -2.83
C LEU A 16 -3.94 1.82 -3.57
N ARG A 17 -3.76 1.69 -4.88
CA ARG A 17 -4.42 0.64 -5.67
C ARG A 17 -4.04 -0.74 -5.15
N THR A 18 -2.76 -0.95 -4.92
CA THR A 18 -2.27 -2.22 -4.37
C THR A 18 -2.91 -2.50 -3.02
N SER A 19 -3.01 -1.48 -2.17
CA SER A 19 -3.60 -1.61 -0.84
C SER A 19 -5.08 -1.96 -0.87
N TYR A 20 -5.86 -1.28 -1.74
CA TYR A 20 -7.30 -1.51 -1.82
C TYR A 20 -7.65 -2.85 -2.48
N ASN A 21 -6.75 -3.38 -3.30
CA ASN A 21 -6.98 -4.62 -4.02
C ASN A 21 -6.10 -5.75 -3.47
N CYS A 22 -6.03 -5.86 -2.14
CA CYS A 22 -5.24 -6.89 -1.50
C CYS A 22 -5.72 -8.27 -1.92
N LYS A 23 -4.95 -8.91 -2.76
CA LYS A 23 -5.23 -10.25 -3.28
C LYS A 23 -5.39 -11.27 -2.15
N TYR A 24 -4.51 -11.20 -1.16
CA TYR A 24 -4.49 -12.17 -0.06
C TYR A 24 -5.76 -12.12 0.78
N ALA A 25 -6.24 -10.91 1.09
CA ALA A 25 -7.50 -10.75 1.83
C ALA A 25 -8.69 -11.27 1.03
N ASN A 26 -8.70 -11.01 -0.29
CA ASN A 26 -9.77 -11.47 -1.16
C ASN A 26 -9.78 -13.00 -1.27
N GLU A 27 -8.60 -13.63 -1.34
CA GLU A 27 -8.48 -15.08 -1.38
C GLU A 27 -9.02 -15.72 -0.09
N ILE A 28 -8.79 -15.09 1.06
CA ILE A 28 -9.33 -15.56 2.34
C ILE A 28 -10.87 -15.50 2.31
N LYS A 29 -11.44 -14.40 1.84
CA LYS A 29 -12.89 -14.25 1.77
C LYS A 29 -13.53 -15.29 0.84
N SER A 30 -12.89 -15.60 -0.27
CA SER A 30 -13.39 -16.58 -1.22
C SER A 30 -13.07 -18.02 -0.83
N ARG A 31 -12.17 -18.20 0.14
CA ARG A 31 -11.69 -19.51 0.61
C ARG A 31 -10.92 -20.27 -0.45
N GLU A 32 -10.37 -19.56 -1.41
CA GLU A 32 -9.65 -20.13 -2.54
C GLU A 32 -8.27 -19.50 -2.67
N THR A 33 -7.37 -19.87 -1.75
CA THR A 33 -5.98 -19.37 -1.78
C THR A 33 -5.07 -20.23 -2.64
N GLY A 34 -5.46 -21.45 -2.90
CA GLY A 34 -4.60 -22.41 -3.58
C GLY A 34 -3.55 -23.02 -2.67
N HIS A 35 -3.64 -22.80 -1.37
CA HIS A 35 -2.69 -23.28 -0.36
C HIS A 35 -3.39 -24.14 0.68
N LYS A 36 -2.60 -24.81 1.51
CA LYS A 36 -3.10 -25.72 2.55
C LYS A 36 -4.07 -25.06 3.52
N ILE A 37 -3.97 -23.75 3.68
CA ILE A 37 -4.86 -22.99 4.58
C ILE A 37 -6.33 -23.13 4.15
N ASP A 38 -6.61 -23.49 2.90
CA ASP A 38 -7.98 -23.67 2.43
C ASP A 38 -8.72 -24.71 3.27
N CYS A 39 -8.02 -25.73 3.76
CA CYS A 39 -8.61 -26.73 4.64
C CYS A 39 -9.11 -26.13 5.97
N VAL A 40 -8.42 -25.09 6.46
CA VAL A 40 -8.84 -24.38 7.67
C VAL A 40 -10.00 -23.46 7.35
N LEU A 41 -9.93 -22.75 6.22
CA LEU A 41 -10.95 -21.79 5.81
C LEU A 41 -12.32 -22.45 5.62
N GLU A 42 -12.34 -23.69 5.17
CA GLU A 42 -13.58 -24.45 5.00
C GLU A 42 -14.31 -24.65 6.33
N LYS A 43 -13.60 -24.66 7.43
CA LYS A 43 -14.15 -24.90 8.76
C LYS A 43 -14.64 -23.62 9.45
N LEU A 44 -14.33 -22.46 8.88
CA LEU A 44 -14.70 -21.18 9.46
C LEU A 44 -16.06 -20.72 8.90
N ASN A 45 -16.82 -19.99 9.72
CA ASN A 45 -18.03 -19.36 9.23
C ASN A 45 -17.66 -18.06 8.50
N ASN A 46 -18.66 -17.42 7.87
CA ASN A 46 -18.42 -16.22 7.07
C ASN A 46 -17.84 -15.07 7.91
N GLU A 47 -18.34 -14.89 9.13
CA GLU A 47 -17.85 -13.84 10.02
C GLU A 47 -16.38 -14.07 10.38
N GLU A 48 -16.02 -15.30 10.67
CA GLU A 48 -14.64 -15.65 10.99
C GLU A 48 -13.70 -15.43 9.79
N CYS A 49 -14.14 -15.79 8.60
CA CYS A 49 -13.37 -15.53 7.38
C CYS A 49 -13.17 -14.04 7.14
N GLU A 50 -14.19 -13.23 7.40
CA GLU A 50 -14.06 -11.78 7.24
C GLU A 50 -13.12 -11.16 8.27
N LEU A 51 -13.16 -11.64 9.51
CA LEU A 51 -12.22 -11.19 10.53
C LEU A 51 -10.78 -11.53 10.14
N LEU A 52 -10.57 -12.75 9.66
CA LEU A 52 -9.24 -13.17 9.21
C LEU A 52 -8.77 -12.35 8.02
N ALA A 53 -9.64 -12.13 7.04
CA ALA A 53 -9.33 -11.31 5.88
C ALA A 53 -8.97 -9.88 6.27
N SER A 54 -9.69 -9.31 7.24
CA SER A 54 -9.40 -7.97 7.77
C SER A 54 -8.03 -7.89 8.40
N TYR A 55 -7.64 -8.93 9.13
CA TYR A 55 -6.30 -8.97 9.75
C TYR A 55 -5.21 -9.13 8.69
N VAL A 56 -5.45 -9.95 7.68
CA VAL A 56 -4.51 -10.12 6.57
C VAL A 56 -4.32 -8.79 5.84
N LEU A 57 -5.41 -8.06 5.61
CA LEU A 57 -5.34 -6.72 5.00
C LEU A 57 -4.52 -5.77 5.88
N LYS A 58 -4.77 -5.79 7.17
CA LYS A 58 -4.02 -4.95 8.12
C LYS A 58 -2.51 -5.25 8.06
N ALA A 59 -2.14 -6.51 8.03
CA ALA A 59 -0.74 -6.91 7.93
C ALA A 59 -0.12 -6.46 6.60
N TYR A 60 -0.89 -6.56 5.51
CA TYR A 60 -0.44 -6.13 4.19
C TYR A 60 -0.15 -4.63 4.16
N ILE A 61 -1.08 -3.83 4.67
CA ILE A 61 -0.91 -2.37 4.77
C ILE A 61 0.29 -2.05 5.67
N GLY A 62 0.43 -2.80 6.77
CA GLY A 62 1.57 -2.65 7.68
C GLY A 62 2.90 -2.86 6.99
N GLY A 63 2.97 -3.83 6.07
CA GLY A 63 4.18 -4.08 5.28
C GLY A 63 4.51 -2.90 4.36
N ILE A 64 3.50 -2.31 3.74
CA ILE A 64 3.69 -1.13 2.90
C ILE A 64 4.22 0.04 3.75
N LEU A 65 3.59 0.26 4.91
CA LEU A 65 4.02 1.33 5.83
C LEU A 65 5.45 1.14 6.31
N ASP A 66 5.81 -0.10 6.67
CA ASP A 66 7.17 -0.40 7.11
C ASP A 66 8.18 -0.13 6.01
N THR A 67 7.85 -0.49 4.78
CA THR A 67 8.71 -0.23 3.62
C THR A 67 8.90 1.26 3.41
N LEU A 68 7.83 2.03 3.44
CA LEU A 68 7.90 3.48 3.26
C LEU A 68 8.69 4.15 4.38
N THR A 69 8.50 3.68 5.62
CA THR A 69 9.25 4.18 6.76
C THR A 69 10.74 3.95 6.59
N ASN A 70 11.11 2.77 6.08
CA ASN A 70 12.51 2.47 5.81
C ASN A 70 13.08 3.35 4.70
N LEU A 71 12.30 3.65 3.67
CA LEU A 71 12.74 4.57 2.60
C LEU A 71 13.00 5.97 3.16
N GLU A 72 12.13 6.45 4.04
CA GLU A 72 12.33 7.75 4.68
C GLU A 72 13.62 7.77 5.49
N ARG A 73 13.88 6.73 6.27
CA ARG A 73 15.09 6.62 7.08
C ARG A 73 16.34 6.57 6.22
N LEU A 74 16.33 5.79 5.15
CA LEU A 74 17.47 5.69 4.25
C LEU A 74 17.75 7.02 3.55
N ASN A 75 16.69 7.74 3.17
CA ASN A 75 16.83 9.06 2.56
C ASN A 75 17.43 10.06 3.55
N GLU A 76 17.00 10.00 4.81
CA GLU A 76 17.45 10.93 5.84
C GLU A 76 18.87 10.61 6.36
N TYR A 77 19.13 9.35 6.72
CA TYR A 77 20.36 8.98 7.41
C TYR A 77 21.45 8.37 6.55
N ALA A 78 21.09 7.84 5.39
CA ALA A 78 22.05 7.20 4.51
C ALA A 78 22.30 7.96 3.21
N ASN A 79 21.76 9.15 3.08
CA ASN A 79 21.87 9.97 1.87
C ASN A 79 21.41 9.25 0.60
N MET A 80 20.51 8.28 0.74
CA MET A 80 19.96 7.60 -0.41
C MET A 80 19.03 8.54 -1.15
N LYS A 81 19.12 8.56 -2.46
CA LYS A 81 18.25 9.38 -3.29
C LYS A 81 17.36 8.47 -4.13
N VAL A 82 16.08 8.74 -4.11
CA VAL A 82 15.12 8.02 -4.94
C VAL A 82 14.70 8.90 -6.10
N ARG A 83 14.56 8.29 -7.27
CA ARG A 83 14.19 9.01 -8.48
C ARG A 83 12.96 8.37 -9.10
N LEU A 84 12.11 9.19 -9.70
CA LEU A 84 11.02 8.74 -10.53
C LEU A 84 11.34 9.21 -11.95
N ARG A 85 11.65 8.27 -12.85
CA ARG A 85 12.04 8.57 -14.24
C ARG A 85 13.18 9.59 -14.32
N ASP A 86 14.24 9.36 -13.59
CA ASP A 86 15.40 10.25 -13.52
C ASP A 86 15.13 11.61 -12.89
N ILE A 87 13.94 11.84 -12.36
CA ILE A 87 13.63 13.05 -11.61
C ILE A 87 13.84 12.75 -10.13
N PRO A 88 14.78 13.43 -9.46
CA PRO A 88 14.98 13.21 -8.03
C PRO A 88 13.78 13.69 -7.23
N ILE A 89 13.37 12.87 -6.26
CA ILE A 89 12.30 13.25 -5.34
C ILE A 89 12.91 14.16 -4.29
N PRO A 90 12.34 15.35 -4.04
CA PRO A 90 12.85 16.25 -3.00
C PRO A 90 12.82 15.56 -1.63
N SER A 91 13.81 15.84 -0.79
CA SER A 91 13.87 15.24 0.55
C SER A 91 12.62 15.53 1.38
N GLY A 92 12.07 16.74 1.27
CA GLY A 92 10.80 17.06 1.94
C GLY A 92 9.64 16.18 1.52
N THR A 93 9.61 15.72 0.26
CA THR A 93 8.60 14.80 -0.23
C THR A 93 8.73 13.46 0.49
N PHE A 94 9.97 12.94 0.57
CA PHE A 94 10.20 11.67 1.23
C PHE A 94 10.00 11.71 2.74
N GLU A 95 10.20 12.86 3.35
CA GLU A 95 9.93 13.01 4.78
C GLU A 95 8.44 12.90 5.09
N GLY A 96 7.59 13.18 4.09
CA GLY A 96 6.14 13.07 4.25
C GLY A 96 5.50 11.88 3.58
N ILE A 97 6.27 10.95 3.02
CA ILE A 97 5.70 9.86 2.20
C ILE A 97 4.78 8.94 3.00
N VAL A 98 5.14 8.62 4.24
CA VAL A 98 4.28 7.78 5.10
C VAL A 98 2.99 8.52 5.42
N SER A 99 3.09 9.79 5.79
CA SER A 99 1.92 10.63 6.09
C SER A 99 1.01 10.78 4.87
N ASP A 100 1.59 11.02 3.71
CA ASP A 100 0.82 11.17 2.47
C ASP A 100 0.09 9.88 2.12
N TYR A 101 0.78 8.75 2.21
CA TYR A 101 0.16 7.47 1.96
C TYR A 101 -0.99 7.20 2.92
N MET A 102 -0.77 7.42 4.23
CA MET A 102 -1.80 7.19 5.24
C MET A 102 -3.00 8.10 5.06
N GLU A 103 -2.75 9.37 4.82
CA GLU A 103 -3.83 10.34 4.63
C GLU A 103 -4.70 9.97 3.43
N HIS A 104 -4.08 9.70 2.30
CA HIS A 104 -4.84 9.40 1.09
C HIS A 104 -5.46 8.00 1.14
N TYR A 105 -4.83 7.06 1.86
CA TYR A 105 -5.43 5.76 2.09
C TYR A 105 -6.74 5.89 2.86
N GLN A 106 -6.74 6.67 3.94
CA GLN A 106 -7.93 6.87 4.76
C GLN A 106 -9.03 7.65 4.04
N LYS A 107 -8.65 8.73 3.36
CA LYS A 107 -9.60 9.61 2.68
C LYS A 107 -9.93 9.18 1.26
N ARG A 108 -9.08 8.37 0.65
CA ARG A 108 -9.18 7.91 -0.74
C ARG A 108 -9.23 9.06 -1.76
N THR A 109 -8.64 10.22 -1.39
CA THR A 109 -8.74 11.43 -2.21
C THR A 109 -7.97 11.37 -3.52
N TRP A 110 -6.67 11.04 -3.45
CA TRP A 110 -5.85 11.00 -4.66
C TRP A 110 -6.30 9.91 -5.63
N LEU A 111 -6.67 8.76 -5.09
CA LEU A 111 -7.16 7.67 -5.92
C LEU A 111 -8.42 8.09 -6.66
N LYS A 112 -9.33 8.75 -5.96
CA LYS A 112 -10.57 9.24 -6.52
C LYS A 112 -10.34 10.33 -7.58
N GLU A 113 -9.42 11.26 -7.29
CA GLU A 113 -9.11 12.38 -8.18
C GLU A 113 -8.41 11.95 -9.46
N ASN A 114 -7.57 10.92 -9.39
CA ASN A 114 -6.69 10.54 -10.49
C ASN A 114 -7.11 9.28 -11.25
N MET A 115 -8.18 8.65 -10.86
CA MET A 115 -8.69 7.45 -11.53
C MET A 115 -10.01 7.64 -12.24
N GLU A 116 -10.62 8.78 -12.09
CA GLU A 116 -11.87 9.09 -12.78
C GLU A 116 -11.66 9.78 -14.12
#